data_bb3462e76c38a2c47cba6c5ee63293f3
#
_entry.id   bb3462e76c38a2c47cba6c5ee63293f3
#
_cell.length_a   1.000
_cell.length_b   1.000
_cell.length_c   1.000
_cell.angle_alpha   90.00
_cell.angle_beta   90.00
_cell.angle_gamma   90.00
#
_symmetry.space_group_name_H-M   'P 1'
#
loop_
_entity.id
_entity.type
_entity.pdbx_description
1 polymer ?
#
loop_
_entity_poly.entity_id
_entity_poly.type
_entity_poly.pdbx_seq_one_letter_code
_entity_poly.pdbx_strand_id
1 'polypeptide(L)'
;MPTNGESNGTSRGLYLQWEGKRVYRQKVPTPRLLEPVEKYSFGVDRPNMLIEADNLQVLASLKPRYAGQIDVIYIDPPYNLGTDDFRYSDKRFHDPDADDSDAVYVTNEDGGRHTKWLNFMAPRLYMLWQLLHDERGVLFVSINDVELFRLGMLLNEIFGEGNWIGTIVWHGNTDNNPTRIAIEPSVSHRRANALDHHVAGPYQISRGFPSWNQVKLRQNLLPP
;
A
#
# COMPACT_ATOMS: atom_id res chain seq x y z
N MET A 1 -32.68 40.01 13.51
CA MET A 1 -31.49 39.91 12.62
C MET A 1 -30.82 38.58 12.86
N PRO A 2 -30.94 37.59 12.01
CA PRO A 2 -30.20 36.33 12.16
C PRO A 2 -28.78 36.50 11.64
N THR A 3 -27.81 36.14 12.43
CA THR A 3 -26.39 36.13 12.14
C THR A 3 -26.08 35.04 11.12
N ASN A 4 -25.44 35.45 10.04
CA ASN A 4 -24.91 34.59 8.99
C ASN A 4 -23.90 33.59 9.58
N GLY A 5 -24.28 32.31 9.60
CA GLY A 5 -23.34 31.22 9.77
C GLY A 5 -22.47 31.08 8.52
N GLU A 6 -21.19 31.32 8.64
CA GLU A 6 -20.20 31.03 7.64
C GLU A 6 -20.24 29.51 7.35
N SER A 7 -20.70 29.16 6.17
CA SER A 7 -20.55 27.83 5.63
C SER A 7 -19.09 27.64 5.28
N ASN A 8 -18.34 26.98 6.17
CA ASN A 8 -17.04 26.39 5.80
C ASN A 8 -17.26 25.52 4.57
N GLY A 9 -16.78 25.99 3.44
CA GLY A 9 -16.80 25.29 2.17
C GLY A 9 -15.94 24.03 2.26
N THR A 10 -16.53 22.96 2.75
CA THR A 10 -15.94 21.63 2.59
C THR A 10 -15.89 21.33 1.11
N SER A 11 -14.71 21.27 0.56
CA SER A 11 -14.45 20.79 -0.79
C SER A 11 -15.22 19.45 -0.95
N ARG A 12 -16.22 19.45 -1.86
CA ARG A 12 -17.00 18.26 -2.18
C ARG A 12 -16.17 17.36 -3.06
N GLY A 13 -15.18 16.68 -2.48
CA GLY A 13 -14.40 15.67 -3.17
C GLY A 13 -15.20 14.40 -3.40
N LEU A 14 -14.76 13.56 -4.32
CA LEU A 14 -15.25 12.21 -4.49
C LEU A 14 -14.85 11.36 -3.29
N TYR A 15 -15.83 10.70 -2.67
CA TYR A 15 -15.59 9.78 -1.55
C TYR A 15 -16.01 8.38 -1.93
N LEU A 16 -15.11 7.42 -1.76
CA LEU A 16 -15.45 6.01 -1.79
C LEU A 16 -16.06 5.63 -0.45
N GLN A 17 -17.31 5.17 -0.44
CA GLN A 17 -18.00 4.73 0.77
C GLN A 17 -18.31 3.24 0.70
N TRP A 18 -18.00 2.50 1.78
CA TRP A 18 -18.31 1.08 1.92
C TRP A 18 -18.68 0.76 3.37
N GLU A 19 -19.37 -0.36 3.56
CA GLU A 19 -19.72 -0.82 4.89
C GLU A 19 -18.45 -1.15 5.70
N GLY A 20 -18.40 -0.66 6.93
CA GLY A 20 -17.23 -0.81 7.79
C GLY A 20 -16.06 0.10 7.48
N LYS A 21 -16.18 1.05 6.50
CA LYS A 21 -15.15 2.06 6.27
C LYS A 21 -14.82 2.76 7.58
N ARG A 22 -13.57 2.69 7.97
CA ARG A 22 -13.06 3.36 9.15
C ARG A 22 -12.15 4.51 8.78
N VAL A 23 -11.93 5.37 9.76
CA VAL A 23 -10.96 6.46 9.61
C VAL A 23 -9.55 5.85 9.69
N TYR A 24 -9.11 5.19 8.63
CA TYR A 24 -7.82 4.49 8.52
C TYR A 24 -6.62 5.40 8.84
N ARG A 25 -6.80 6.73 8.72
CA ARG A 25 -5.78 7.73 9.08
C ARG A 25 -5.47 7.77 10.57
N GLN A 26 -6.39 7.32 11.40
CA GLN A 26 -6.27 7.33 12.87
C GLN A 26 -5.91 5.95 13.44
N LYS A 27 -6.01 4.90 12.64
CA LYS A 27 -5.81 3.52 13.08
C LYS A 27 -4.57 2.92 12.41
N VAL A 28 -3.41 3.41 12.81
CA VAL A 28 -2.11 2.84 12.41
C VAL A 28 -1.46 2.17 13.60
N PRO A 29 -0.68 1.09 13.39
CA PRO A 29 0.02 0.41 14.47
C PRO A 29 1.03 1.33 15.16
N THR A 30 1.35 0.99 16.39
CA THR A 30 2.46 1.62 17.12
C THR A 30 3.79 1.26 16.47
N PRO A 31 4.66 2.24 16.12
CA PRO A 31 5.97 1.97 15.57
C PRO A 31 6.81 1.08 16.51
N ARG A 32 7.52 0.11 15.94
CA ARG A 32 8.39 -0.80 16.68
C ARG A 32 9.84 -0.64 16.23
N LEU A 33 10.77 -1.03 17.08
CA LEU A 33 12.18 -1.02 16.74
C LEU A 33 12.48 -2.09 15.68
N LEU A 34 13.23 -1.69 14.64
CA LEU A 34 13.77 -2.59 13.62
C LEU A 34 15.17 -3.02 14.07
N GLU A 35 15.37 -4.32 14.27
CA GLU A 35 16.65 -4.88 14.69
C GLU A 35 17.30 -5.67 13.56
N PRO A 36 18.61 -5.46 13.29
CA PRO A 36 19.32 -6.25 12.30
C PRO A 36 19.45 -7.71 12.75
N VAL A 37 19.32 -8.62 11.80
CA VAL A 37 19.58 -10.04 12.00
C VAL A 37 20.94 -10.36 11.40
N GLU A 38 21.99 -10.29 12.22
CA GLU A 38 23.38 -10.40 11.79
C GLU A 38 23.67 -11.68 11.00
N LYS A 39 23.03 -12.79 11.38
CA LYS A 39 23.17 -14.09 10.68
C LYS A 39 22.85 -14.01 9.19
N TYR A 40 21.94 -13.10 8.79
CA TYR A 40 21.47 -12.96 7.42
C TYR A 40 21.89 -11.63 6.79
N SER A 41 22.71 -10.86 7.49
CA SER A 41 23.24 -9.59 7.00
C SER A 41 24.63 -9.80 6.42
N PHE A 42 24.90 -9.25 5.22
CA PHE A 42 26.17 -9.41 4.52
C PHE A 42 26.58 -8.14 3.79
N GLY A 43 27.86 -8.04 3.50
CA GLY A 43 28.46 -6.88 2.83
C GLY A 43 28.88 -5.77 3.79
N VAL A 44 29.60 -4.79 3.23
CA VAL A 44 30.04 -3.57 3.91
C VAL A 44 29.02 -2.45 3.59
N ASP A 45 28.79 -1.54 4.55
CA ASP A 45 27.88 -0.39 4.39
C ASP A 45 26.42 -0.72 4.08
N ARG A 46 25.98 -1.88 4.27
CA ARG A 46 24.62 -2.47 4.16
C ARG A 46 23.47 -1.44 3.95
N PRO A 47 23.41 -0.72 2.82
CA PRO A 47 22.42 0.33 2.59
C PRO A 47 21.02 -0.23 2.29
N ASN A 48 20.95 -1.51 1.86
CA ASN A 48 19.70 -2.17 1.50
C ASN A 48 19.16 -2.97 2.69
N MET A 49 17.84 -3.03 2.82
CA MET A 49 17.17 -3.74 3.89
C MET A 49 16.13 -4.71 3.33
N LEU A 50 16.12 -5.93 3.86
CA LEU A 50 15.01 -6.86 3.73
C LEU A 50 14.35 -6.96 5.10
N ILE A 51 13.09 -6.56 5.23
CA ILE A 51 12.37 -6.51 6.50
C ILE A 51 11.30 -7.60 6.50
N GLU A 52 11.41 -8.54 7.43
CA GLU A 52 10.47 -9.65 7.60
C GLU A 52 9.52 -9.35 8.76
N ALA A 53 8.29 -8.94 8.45
CA ALA A 53 7.21 -8.74 9.41
C ALA A 53 5.89 -8.44 8.68
N ASP A 54 4.79 -8.22 9.44
CA ASP A 54 3.59 -7.61 8.86
C ASP A 54 3.91 -6.23 8.29
N ASN A 55 3.52 -6.02 7.04
CA ASN A 55 3.91 -4.82 6.30
C ASN A 55 3.28 -3.52 6.87
N LEU A 56 2.08 -3.57 7.47
CA LEU A 56 1.49 -2.38 8.11
C LEU A 56 2.30 -1.95 9.34
N GLN A 57 2.77 -2.92 10.15
CA GLN A 57 3.68 -2.67 11.26
C GLN A 57 5.03 -2.11 10.79
N VAL A 58 5.58 -2.67 9.70
CA VAL A 58 6.82 -2.19 9.10
C VAL A 58 6.68 -0.75 8.63
N LEU A 59 5.62 -0.45 7.89
CA LEU A 59 5.35 0.91 7.37
C LEU A 59 5.26 1.94 8.51
N ALA A 60 4.57 1.60 9.61
CA ALA A 60 4.51 2.45 10.79
C ALA A 60 5.91 2.69 11.39
N SER A 61 6.75 1.64 11.44
CA SER A 61 8.10 1.71 11.98
C SER A 61 9.10 2.45 11.09
N LEU A 62 8.87 2.46 9.78
CA LEU A 62 9.69 3.22 8.82
C LEU A 62 9.35 4.71 8.79
N LYS A 63 8.11 5.07 9.08
CA LYS A 63 7.63 6.45 8.98
C LYS A 63 8.49 7.48 9.71
N PRO A 64 8.93 7.28 10.99
CA PRO A 64 9.72 8.29 11.70
C PRO A 64 11.01 8.70 10.97
N ARG A 65 11.57 7.78 10.17
CA ARG A 65 12.83 8.01 9.46
C ARG A 65 12.65 8.38 7.98
N TYR A 66 11.64 7.83 7.32
CA TYR A 66 11.50 7.88 5.85
C TYR A 66 10.28 8.65 5.36
N ALA A 67 9.53 9.34 6.23
CA ALA A 67 8.40 10.15 5.79
C ALA A 67 8.81 11.17 4.73
N GLY A 68 8.15 11.15 3.57
CA GLY A 68 8.43 12.07 2.47
C GLY A 68 9.78 11.85 1.76
N GLN A 69 10.44 10.70 1.93
CA GLN A 69 11.79 10.48 1.41
C GLN A 69 11.89 9.37 0.35
N ILE A 70 10.83 8.63 0.11
CA ILE A 70 10.84 7.50 -0.83
C ILE A 70 10.43 7.99 -2.21
N ASP A 71 11.31 7.80 -3.20
CA ASP A 71 11.06 8.24 -4.57
C ASP A 71 10.18 7.25 -5.35
N VAL A 72 10.35 5.95 -5.13
CA VAL A 72 9.61 4.92 -5.83
C VAL A 72 9.15 3.84 -4.87
N ILE A 73 7.86 3.54 -4.91
CA ILE A 73 7.26 2.40 -4.22
C ILE A 73 6.61 1.50 -5.26
N TYR A 74 6.90 0.21 -5.20
CA TYR A 74 6.18 -0.81 -5.94
C TYR A 74 5.54 -1.79 -4.96
N ILE A 75 4.28 -2.10 -5.16
CA ILE A 75 3.57 -3.13 -4.40
C ILE A 75 2.82 -4.08 -5.32
N ASP A 76 2.75 -5.33 -4.86
CA ASP A 76 1.98 -6.41 -5.47
C ASP A 76 1.02 -6.94 -4.39
N PRO A 77 -0.16 -6.32 -4.22
CA PRO A 77 -1.11 -6.69 -3.17
C PRO A 77 -1.85 -7.98 -3.53
N PRO A 78 -2.55 -8.60 -2.57
CA PRO A 78 -3.46 -9.70 -2.88
C PRO A 78 -4.53 -9.25 -3.88
N TYR A 79 -4.81 -10.09 -4.88
CA TYR A 79 -5.73 -9.77 -5.97
C TYR A 79 -7.20 -10.06 -5.65
N ASN A 80 -7.46 -10.61 -4.46
CA ASN A 80 -8.81 -10.96 -4.01
C ASN A 80 -9.51 -11.96 -4.94
N LEU A 81 -8.76 -12.95 -5.42
CA LEU A 81 -9.28 -13.99 -6.31
C LEU A 81 -10.17 -15.00 -5.58
N GLY A 82 -10.18 -14.99 -4.26
CA GLY A 82 -10.88 -15.96 -3.43
C GLY A 82 -10.22 -17.33 -3.38
N THR A 83 -8.94 -17.40 -3.71
CA THR A 83 -8.11 -18.62 -3.73
C THR A 83 -7.04 -18.58 -2.65
N ASP A 84 -7.43 -18.26 -1.41
CA ASP A 84 -6.53 -18.20 -0.25
C ASP A 84 -5.36 -17.22 -0.43
N ASP A 85 -5.57 -16.13 -1.20
CA ASP A 85 -4.56 -15.14 -1.53
C ASP A 85 -4.31 -14.14 -0.39
N PHE A 86 -5.27 -13.92 0.52
CA PHE A 86 -5.03 -13.16 1.73
C PHE A 86 -5.91 -13.57 2.91
N ARG A 87 -5.43 -13.26 4.11
CA ARG A 87 -6.15 -13.46 5.36
C ARG A 87 -6.59 -12.12 5.93
N TYR A 88 -7.76 -12.11 6.55
CA TYR A 88 -8.32 -10.95 7.21
C TYR A 88 -8.62 -11.26 8.68
N SER A 89 -8.23 -10.35 9.55
CA SER A 89 -8.45 -10.44 11.00
C SER A 89 -9.38 -9.30 11.43
N ASP A 90 -10.50 -9.65 12.05
CA ASP A 90 -11.40 -8.67 12.63
C ASP A 90 -10.77 -7.98 13.86
N LYS A 91 -9.97 -8.69 14.65
CA LYS A 91 -9.24 -8.10 15.77
C LYS A 91 -8.31 -6.99 15.28
N ARG A 92 -7.47 -7.28 14.30
CA ARG A 92 -6.55 -6.28 13.74
C ARG A 92 -7.24 -5.15 13.03
N PHE A 93 -8.40 -5.39 12.46
CA PHE A 93 -9.21 -4.32 11.90
C PHE A 93 -9.73 -3.37 12.99
N HIS A 94 -10.01 -3.88 14.19
CA HIS A 94 -10.45 -3.08 15.35
C HIS A 94 -9.27 -2.42 16.05
N ASP A 95 -8.19 -3.14 16.25
CA ASP A 95 -6.94 -2.72 16.88
C ASP A 95 -5.74 -3.14 16.00
N PRO A 96 -5.05 -2.22 15.34
CA PRO A 96 -3.92 -2.53 14.47
C PRO A 96 -2.74 -3.19 15.18
N ASP A 97 -2.62 -3.06 16.49
CA ASP A 97 -1.59 -3.69 17.31
C ASP A 97 -1.98 -5.09 17.82
N ALA A 98 -3.24 -5.51 17.64
CA ALA A 98 -3.67 -6.86 18.01
C ALA A 98 -2.94 -7.94 17.18
N ASP A 99 -2.92 -9.16 17.74
CA ASP A 99 -2.50 -10.34 16.99
C ASP A 99 -3.51 -10.66 15.87
N ASP A 100 -3.13 -11.53 14.96
CA ASP A 100 -3.95 -12.03 13.86
C ASP A 100 -4.41 -13.48 14.06
N SER A 101 -4.52 -13.92 15.32
CA SER A 101 -4.90 -15.30 15.68
C SER A 101 -6.29 -15.71 15.16
N ASP A 102 -7.18 -14.74 14.94
CA ASP A 102 -8.50 -14.93 14.34
C ASP A 102 -8.52 -14.78 12.81
N ALA A 103 -7.37 -14.51 12.18
CA ALA A 103 -7.32 -14.28 10.74
C ALA A 103 -7.72 -15.52 9.94
N VAL A 104 -8.67 -15.35 9.04
CA VAL A 104 -9.17 -16.39 8.12
C VAL A 104 -8.96 -15.98 6.68
N TYR A 105 -8.82 -16.96 5.80
CA TYR A 105 -8.77 -16.69 4.37
C TYR A 105 -10.09 -16.13 3.86
N VAL A 106 -10.01 -15.16 2.97
CA VAL A 106 -11.17 -14.54 2.32
C VAL A 106 -11.46 -15.31 1.04
N THR A 107 -12.62 -15.95 0.97
CA THR A 107 -13.02 -16.80 -0.15
C THR A 107 -13.99 -16.09 -1.11
N ASN A 108 -14.27 -16.71 -2.26
CA ASN A 108 -15.24 -16.19 -3.24
C ASN A 108 -16.68 -16.17 -2.73
N GLU A 109 -17.02 -17.02 -1.77
CA GLU A 109 -18.33 -17.10 -1.14
C GLU A 109 -18.53 -16.01 -0.09
N ASP A 110 -17.46 -15.33 0.33
CA ASP A 110 -17.55 -14.22 1.28
C ASP A 110 -18.16 -12.99 0.62
N GLY A 111 -19.41 -12.72 0.92
CA GLY A 111 -20.12 -11.51 0.43
C GLY A 111 -19.48 -10.19 0.83
N GLY A 112 -18.65 -10.19 1.88
CA GLY A 112 -17.89 -9.04 2.37
C GLY A 112 -16.48 -8.93 1.80
N ARG A 113 -16.05 -9.81 0.89
CA ARG A 113 -14.64 -9.91 0.44
C ARG A 113 -14.04 -8.58 -0.05
N HIS A 114 -14.78 -7.81 -0.82
CA HIS A 114 -14.33 -6.52 -1.33
C HIS A 114 -14.19 -5.47 -0.21
N THR A 115 -15.11 -5.47 0.75
CA THR A 115 -15.04 -4.63 1.94
C THR A 115 -13.83 -4.96 2.80
N LYS A 116 -13.58 -6.25 3.04
CA LYS A 116 -12.41 -6.74 3.77
C LYS A 116 -11.12 -6.36 3.06
N TRP A 117 -11.08 -6.49 1.75
CA TRP A 117 -9.93 -6.08 0.94
C TRP A 117 -9.67 -4.57 1.03
N LEU A 118 -10.70 -3.72 0.93
CA LEU A 118 -10.57 -2.28 1.10
C LEU A 118 -10.08 -1.91 2.51
N ASN A 119 -10.62 -2.55 3.55
CA ASN A 119 -10.20 -2.33 4.93
C ASN A 119 -8.76 -2.80 5.17
N PHE A 120 -8.31 -3.83 4.47
CA PHE A 120 -6.92 -4.30 4.50
C PHE A 120 -5.98 -3.32 3.78
N MET A 121 -6.37 -2.82 2.61
CA MET A 121 -5.52 -1.98 1.75
C MET A 121 -5.46 -0.52 2.20
N ALA A 122 -6.56 0.07 2.65
CA ALA A 122 -6.64 1.50 2.92
C ALA A 122 -5.59 2.03 3.92
N PRO A 123 -5.36 1.40 5.10
CA PRO A 123 -4.33 1.87 6.02
C PRO A 123 -2.92 1.71 5.43
N ARG A 124 -2.66 0.67 4.64
CA ARG A 124 -1.36 0.43 3.98
C ARG A 124 -1.07 1.50 2.94
N LEU A 125 -2.01 1.76 2.04
CA LEU A 125 -1.89 2.80 1.02
C LEU A 125 -1.71 4.19 1.64
N TYR A 126 -2.42 4.49 2.73
CA TYR A 126 -2.24 5.74 3.45
C TYR A 126 -0.83 5.87 4.05
N MET A 127 -0.28 4.80 4.60
CA MET A 127 1.10 4.81 5.11
C MET A 127 2.12 4.96 3.98
N LEU A 128 1.92 4.29 2.84
CA LEU A 128 2.76 4.45 1.66
C LEU A 128 2.73 5.89 1.14
N TRP A 129 1.54 6.52 1.11
CA TRP A 129 1.41 7.93 0.75
C TRP A 129 2.26 8.84 1.64
N GLN A 130 2.33 8.56 2.95
CA GLN A 130 3.14 9.35 3.87
C GLN A 130 4.66 9.15 3.70
N LEU A 131 5.09 8.01 3.16
CA LEU A 131 6.50 7.73 2.91
C LEU A 131 6.99 8.33 1.58
N LEU A 132 6.10 8.46 0.59
CA LEU A 132 6.45 8.99 -0.72
C LEU A 132 6.91 10.45 -0.63
N HIS A 133 7.92 10.77 -1.43
CA HIS A 133 8.39 12.13 -1.62
C HIS A 133 7.31 13.00 -2.28
N ASP A 134 7.12 14.22 -1.77
CA ASP A 134 5.99 15.07 -2.18
C ASP A 134 6.02 15.46 -3.66
N GLU A 135 7.20 15.73 -4.22
CA GLU A 135 7.34 16.24 -5.59
C GLU A 135 7.65 15.15 -6.63
N ARG A 136 8.44 14.13 -6.27
CA ARG A 136 8.95 13.12 -7.23
C ARG A 136 8.55 11.68 -6.90
N GLY A 137 7.82 11.48 -5.81
CA GLY A 137 7.39 10.16 -5.38
C GLY A 137 6.40 9.51 -6.34
N VAL A 138 6.64 8.26 -6.73
CA VAL A 138 5.75 7.47 -7.60
C VAL A 138 5.40 6.16 -6.95
N LEU A 139 4.12 5.82 -6.94
CA LEU A 139 3.61 4.51 -6.51
C LEU A 139 3.18 3.70 -7.72
N PHE A 140 3.71 2.48 -7.84
CA PHE A 140 3.25 1.45 -8.77
C PHE A 140 2.54 0.35 -8.01
N VAL A 141 1.39 -0.08 -8.52
CA VAL A 141 0.59 -1.16 -7.91
C VAL A 141 0.21 -2.16 -8.99
N SER A 142 0.62 -3.41 -8.84
CA SER A 142 0.08 -4.51 -9.65
C SER A 142 -1.29 -4.88 -9.13
N ILE A 143 -2.24 -5.09 -10.02
CA ILE A 143 -3.60 -5.54 -9.66
C ILE A 143 -4.26 -6.18 -10.88
N ASN A 144 -5.20 -7.08 -10.64
CA ASN A 144 -6.06 -7.62 -11.68
C ASN A 144 -7.43 -6.90 -11.74
N ASP A 145 -8.28 -7.32 -12.66
CA ASP A 145 -9.59 -6.71 -12.93
C ASP A 145 -10.56 -6.78 -11.74
N VAL A 146 -10.38 -7.76 -10.83
CA VAL A 146 -11.29 -7.97 -9.70
C VAL A 146 -11.38 -6.75 -8.80
N GLU A 147 -10.23 -6.12 -8.49
CA GLU A 147 -10.18 -4.96 -7.60
C GLU A 147 -9.71 -3.67 -8.28
N LEU A 148 -9.43 -3.68 -9.59
CA LEU A 148 -8.89 -2.53 -10.32
C LEU A 148 -9.65 -1.23 -10.06
N PHE A 149 -10.98 -1.25 -10.23
CA PHE A 149 -11.79 -0.03 -10.10
C PHE A 149 -11.90 0.43 -8.64
N ARG A 150 -11.98 -0.50 -7.68
CA ARG A 150 -12.03 -0.16 -6.26
C ARG A 150 -10.71 0.41 -5.79
N LEU A 151 -9.60 -0.20 -6.24
CA LEU A 151 -8.26 0.31 -5.98
C LEU A 151 -8.10 1.72 -6.56
N GLY A 152 -8.49 1.94 -7.82
CA GLY A 152 -8.39 3.24 -8.47
C GLY A 152 -9.14 4.34 -7.69
N MET A 153 -10.38 4.07 -7.26
CA MET A 153 -11.15 5.01 -6.45
C MET A 153 -10.50 5.25 -5.07
N LEU A 154 -9.97 4.22 -4.42
CA LEU A 154 -9.28 4.35 -3.14
C LEU A 154 -7.98 5.15 -3.28
N LEU A 155 -7.23 4.93 -4.34
CA LEU A 155 -6.04 5.71 -4.66
C LEU A 155 -6.37 7.18 -4.94
N ASN A 156 -7.44 7.46 -5.68
CA ASN A 156 -7.91 8.83 -5.90
C ASN A 156 -8.27 9.54 -4.58
N GLU A 157 -8.88 8.82 -3.64
CA GLU A 157 -9.21 9.38 -2.32
C GLU A 157 -7.97 9.69 -1.48
N ILE A 158 -6.94 8.84 -1.54
CA ILE A 158 -5.74 8.96 -0.71
C ILE A 158 -4.71 9.91 -1.33
N PHE A 159 -4.46 9.77 -2.63
CA PHE A 159 -3.40 10.49 -3.34
C PHE A 159 -3.93 11.73 -4.07
N GLY A 160 -5.22 11.82 -4.30
CA GLY A 160 -5.86 12.85 -5.11
C GLY A 160 -5.97 12.44 -6.59
N GLU A 161 -7.12 12.71 -7.19
CA GLU A 161 -7.45 12.36 -8.58
C GLU A 161 -6.46 12.95 -9.59
N GLY A 162 -6.00 14.20 -9.37
CA GLY A 162 -5.04 14.89 -10.23
C GLY A 162 -3.64 14.28 -10.26
N ASN A 163 -3.35 13.32 -9.37
CA ASN A 163 -2.07 12.62 -9.29
C ASN A 163 -2.06 11.27 -10.01
N TRP A 164 -3.14 10.93 -10.70
CA TRP A 164 -3.21 9.75 -11.55
C TRP A 164 -2.29 9.89 -12.76
N ILE A 165 -1.33 8.97 -12.93
CA ILE A 165 -0.39 8.97 -14.06
C ILE A 165 -0.97 8.16 -15.22
N GLY A 166 -1.49 6.97 -14.93
CA GLY A 166 -2.05 6.08 -15.95
C GLY A 166 -2.10 4.62 -15.52
N THR A 167 -2.70 3.80 -16.39
CA THR A 167 -2.72 2.35 -16.26
C THR A 167 -1.76 1.75 -17.29
N ILE A 168 -0.85 0.90 -16.82
CA ILE A 168 0.05 0.13 -17.66
C ILE A 168 -0.57 -1.26 -17.82
N VAL A 169 -0.87 -1.64 -19.04
CA VAL A 169 -1.35 -3.00 -19.33
C VAL A 169 -0.12 -3.87 -19.56
N TRP A 170 0.06 -4.87 -18.67
CA TRP A 170 1.10 -5.87 -18.82
C TRP A 170 0.53 -7.08 -19.58
N HIS A 171 1.10 -7.40 -20.72
CA HIS A 171 0.72 -8.58 -21.49
C HIS A 171 1.64 -9.75 -21.12
N GLY A 172 1.15 -10.65 -20.28
CA GLY A 172 1.81 -11.91 -19.95
C GLY A 172 1.66 -12.92 -21.09
N ASN A 173 2.72 -13.64 -21.40
CA ASN A 173 2.70 -14.70 -22.42
C ASN A 173 2.15 -15.99 -21.78
N THR A 174 0.86 -16.03 -21.45
CA THR A 174 0.20 -17.23 -20.97
C THR A 174 -0.56 -17.88 -22.12
N ASP A 175 -0.01 -18.97 -22.65
CA ASP A 175 -0.54 -19.72 -23.79
C ASP A 175 -1.94 -20.34 -23.58
N ASN A 176 -2.59 -20.14 -22.45
CA ASN A 176 -3.84 -20.81 -22.08
C ASN A 176 -4.98 -19.89 -21.63
N ASN A 177 -5.03 -18.64 -22.12
CA ASN A 177 -6.17 -17.79 -21.82
C ASN A 177 -7.31 -18.09 -22.80
N PRO A 178 -8.44 -18.71 -22.36
CA PRO A 178 -9.58 -19.03 -23.23
C PRO A 178 -10.38 -17.79 -23.67
N THR A 179 -10.05 -16.62 -23.16
CA THR A 179 -10.70 -15.35 -23.52
C THR A 179 -9.96 -14.66 -24.65
N ARG A 180 -10.71 -14.03 -25.56
CA ARG A 180 -10.14 -13.31 -26.70
C ARG A 180 -9.44 -12.00 -26.35
N ILE A 181 -9.48 -11.58 -25.08
CA ILE A 181 -8.86 -10.36 -24.56
C ILE A 181 -8.15 -10.73 -23.26
N ALA A 182 -6.82 -10.69 -23.26
CA ALA A 182 -6.03 -10.78 -22.06
C ALA A 182 -5.79 -9.35 -21.53
N ILE A 183 -6.25 -9.06 -20.33
CA ILE A 183 -6.06 -7.79 -19.67
C ILE A 183 -5.41 -8.07 -18.32
N GLU A 184 -4.15 -7.70 -18.16
CA GLU A 184 -3.48 -7.65 -16.86
C GLU A 184 -3.10 -6.19 -16.59
N PRO A 185 -3.96 -5.42 -15.91
CA PRO A 185 -3.69 -4.02 -15.65
C PRO A 185 -2.75 -3.84 -14.45
N SER A 186 -1.79 -2.94 -14.60
CA SER A 186 -1.02 -2.37 -13.51
C SER A 186 -1.35 -0.88 -13.37
N VAL A 187 -1.45 -0.41 -12.13
CA VAL A 187 -1.90 0.96 -11.82
C VAL A 187 -0.76 1.76 -11.19
N SER A 188 -0.56 3.00 -11.64
CA SER A 188 0.47 3.88 -11.07
C SER A 188 -0.09 5.23 -10.61
N HIS A 189 0.39 5.73 -9.45
CA HIS A 189 0.02 7.01 -8.89
C HIS A 189 1.23 7.81 -8.41
N ARG A 190 1.13 9.15 -8.50
CA ARG A 190 2.13 10.09 -8.00
C ARG A 190 1.58 10.87 -6.82
N ARG A 191 2.43 11.24 -5.87
CA ARG A 191 2.05 12.14 -4.77
C ARG A 191 2.10 13.63 -5.16
N ALA A 192 2.90 13.99 -6.15
CA ALA A 192 3.20 15.37 -6.51
C ALA A 192 2.05 16.11 -7.19
N ASN A 193 1.95 17.40 -6.93
CA ASN A 193 1.19 18.35 -7.74
C ASN A 193 1.80 18.43 -9.14
N ALA A 194 0.95 18.35 -10.14
CA ALA A 194 1.32 18.35 -11.55
C ALA A 194 2.26 19.50 -11.89
N LEU A 195 3.41 19.17 -12.47
CA LEU A 195 4.05 19.88 -13.58
C LEU A 195 5.33 19.12 -13.95
N ASP A 196 5.32 18.61 -15.15
CA ASP A 196 6.38 18.20 -16.05
C ASP A 196 6.41 16.74 -16.46
N HIS A 197 6.12 16.60 -17.75
CA HIS A 197 6.24 15.40 -18.54
C HIS A 197 7.71 15.03 -18.77
N HIS A 198 8.18 13.95 -18.15
CA HIS A 198 9.26 13.17 -18.71
C HIS A 198 9.04 11.69 -18.47
N VAL A 199 8.76 10.99 -19.56
CA VAL A 199 8.74 9.52 -19.62
C VAL A 199 10.20 9.05 -19.56
N ALA A 200 10.56 8.38 -18.48
CA ALA A 200 11.86 7.70 -18.42
C ALA A 200 11.77 6.36 -19.15
N GLY A 201 12.72 6.14 -20.07
CA GLY A 201 12.88 4.89 -20.83
C GLY A 201 13.31 3.70 -19.95
N PRO A 202 13.49 2.49 -20.56
CA PRO A 202 13.65 1.24 -19.84
C PRO A 202 14.94 1.22 -19.00
N TYR A 203 14.80 0.90 -17.72
CA TYR A 203 15.92 0.73 -16.80
C TYR A 203 16.67 -0.57 -17.10
N GLN A 204 17.98 -0.47 -17.38
CA GLN A 204 18.88 -1.61 -17.34
C GLN A 204 19.21 -1.94 -15.88
N ILE A 205 18.89 -3.17 -15.48
CA ILE A 205 19.35 -3.71 -14.19
C ILE A 205 20.84 -4.05 -14.34
N SER A 206 21.71 -3.23 -13.76
CA SER A 206 23.12 -3.56 -13.64
C SER A 206 23.32 -4.69 -12.63
N ARG A 207 23.98 -5.78 -13.05
CA ARG A 207 24.33 -6.91 -12.18
C ARG A 207 25.49 -6.51 -11.26
N GLY A 208 25.15 -6.04 -10.09
CA GLY A 208 26.06 -6.01 -8.95
C GLY A 208 25.24 -6.50 -7.76
N PHE A 209 25.75 -7.49 -7.00
CA PHE A 209 25.07 -7.91 -5.78
C PHE A 209 25.19 -6.78 -4.74
N PRO A 210 24.11 -6.03 -4.45
CA PRO A 210 24.18 -5.03 -3.42
C PRO A 210 24.32 -5.72 -2.06
N SER A 211 24.99 -5.06 -1.11
CA SER A 211 25.00 -5.50 0.28
C SER A 211 23.59 -5.40 0.88
N TRP A 212 23.17 -6.41 1.63
CA TRP A 212 21.84 -6.49 2.23
C TRP A 212 21.90 -6.62 3.73
N ASN A 213 20.95 -6.01 4.39
CA ASN A 213 20.72 -6.14 5.82
C ASN A 213 19.30 -6.68 6.05
N GLN A 214 19.19 -7.89 6.62
CA GLN A 214 17.90 -8.42 7.04
C GLN A 214 17.55 -7.87 8.42
N VAL A 215 16.35 -7.32 8.55
CA VAL A 215 15.85 -6.66 9.75
C VAL A 215 14.56 -7.34 10.18
N LYS A 216 14.39 -7.60 11.48
CA LYS A 216 13.14 -8.09 12.08
C LYS A 216 12.56 -7.06 13.03
N LEU A 217 11.24 -7.04 13.12
CA LEU A 217 10.55 -6.30 14.17
C LEU A 217 10.73 -7.02 15.52
N ARG A 218 11.20 -6.29 16.51
CA ARG A 218 11.23 -6.78 17.90
C ARG A 218 9.80 -6.84 18.44
N GLN A 219 9.35 -8.04 18.76
CA GLN A 219 8.14 -8.23 19.54
C GLN A 219 8.47 -7.96 21.00
N ASN A 220 7.86 -6.93 21.54
CA ASN A 220 7.98 -6.48 22.94
C ASN A 220 9.31 -5.85 23.34
N LEU A 221 9.19 -4.57 23.68
CA LEU A 221 9.75 -4.00 24.94
C LEU A 221 9.24 -2.57 25.04
N LEU A 222 8.16 -2.39 25.80
CA LEU A 222 8.07 -1.21 26.63
C LEU A 222 8.88 -1.57 27.88
N PRO A 223 9.87 -0.78 28.30
CA PRO A 223 10.47 -0.94 29.62
C PRO A 223 9.43 -0.65 30.70
N PRO A 224 9.58 -1.25 31.90
CA PRO A 224 8.68 -1.07 33.01
C PRO A 224 8.57 0.38 33.46
#